data_c27d4b1bc745eb68067cbc853e54721f
#
_entry.id   c27d4b1bc745eb68067cbc853e54721f
#
_cell.length_a   1.000
_cell.length_b   1.000
_cell.length_c   1.000
_cell.angle_alpha   90.00
_cell.angle_beta   90.00
_cell.angle_gamma   90.00
#
_symmetry.space_group_name_H-M   'P 1'
#
loop_
_entity.id
_entity.type
_entity.pdbx_description
1 polymer ?
#
loop_
_entity_poly.entity_id
_entity_poly.type
_entity_poly.pdbx_seq_one_letter_code
_entity_poly.pdbx_strand_id
1 'polypeptide(L)'
;LALLYDLSYFEEIAGLDENVFEAYTLNEFIELGKPVTNAVRLRIQELLQEGSILYKDEKTIEDAFYDVDQVKMIMPIHIPNYTDFYSSIEHATNVGKMFRDPANALLPNWKHLPVGYHGRASSIVVSGTDINRPKGQTKPADADKPVFGPSKQLDFELEMAFIINQNTEMGESISTKEAENAIFGMVVFNDWSARDIQSWEFVPLGPF
;
A
#
# COMPACT_ATOMS: atom_id res chain seq x y z
N LEU A 1 -20.17 5.28 5.23
CA LEU A 1 -20.69 3.95 4.86
C LEU A 1 -21.55 3.36 5.99
N ALA A 2 -21.13 3.49 7.26
CA ALA A 2 -21.92 2.99 8.40
C ALA A 2 -23.38 3.47 8.36
N LEU A 3 -23.61 4.78 8.22
CA LEU A 3 -24.98 5.34 8.09
C LEU A 3 -25.76 4.74 6.91
N LEU A 4 -25.11 4.53 5.77
CA LEU A 4 -25.78 3.91 4.61
C LEU A 4 -26.14 2.44 4.86
N TYR A 5 -25.34 1.72 5.64
CA TYR A 5 -25.68 0.37 6.09
C TYR A 5 -26.90 0.40 7.01
N ASP A 6 -26.90 1.25 8.05
CA ASP A 6 -28.00 1.37 9.02
C ASP A 6 -29.31 1.78 8.39
N LEU A 7 -29.26 2.52 7.30
CA LEU A 7 -30.42 2.92 6.48
C LEU A 7 -30.79 1.89 5.40
N SER A 8 -30.26 0.66 5.48
CA SER A 8 -30.56 -0.46 4.58
C SER A 8 -30.18 -0.25 3.10
N TYR A 9 -29.28 0.69 2.77
CA TYR A 9 -28.83 0.88 1.39
C TYR A 9 -28.01 -0.30 0.84
N PHE A 10 -27.52 -1.19 1.73
CA PHE A 10 -26.73 -2.38 1.40
C PHE A 10 -27.46 -3.70 1.72
N GLU A 11 -28.75 -3.67 2.04
CA GLU A 11 -29.53 -4.85 2.51
C GLU A 11 -29.49 -6.05 1.56
N GLU A 12 -29.34 -5.83 0.25
CA GLU A 12 -29.33 -6.90 -0.75
C GLU A 12 -27.96 -7.55 -0.94
N ILE A 13 -26.92 -7.11 -0.21
CA ILE A 13 -25.55 -7.62 -0.40
C ILE A 13 -25.35 -8.86 0.47
N ALA A 14 -25.35 -10.02 -0.18
CA ALA A 14 -25.09 -11.29 0.50
C ALA A 14 -23.68 -11.33 1.12
N GLY A 15 -23.61 -11.74 2.38
CA GLY A 15 -22.35 -11.83 3.13
C GLY A 15 -21.92 -10.52 3.81
N LEU A 16 -22.75 -9.48 3.76
CA LEU A 16 -22.60 -8.26 4.54
C LEU A 16 -23.66 -8.27 5.67
N ASP A 17 -23.49 -9.16 6.64
CA ASP A 17 -24.50 -9.46 7.65
C ASP A 17 -24.47 -8.50 8.86
N GLU A 18 -23.42 -7.70 8.99
CA GLU A 18 -23.22 -6.74 10.08
C GLU A 18 -22.55 -5.45 9.59
N ASN A 19 -22.67 -4.37 10.40
CA ASN A 19 -22.12 -3.06 10.07
C ASN A 19 -20.61 -2.98 10.34
N VAL A 20 -19.80 -3.61 9.50
CA VAL A 20 -18.33 -3.57 9.58
C VAL A 20 -17.73 -2.16 9.34
N PHE A 21 -18.54 -1.21 8.91
CA PHE A 21 -18.10 0.17 8.64
C PHE A 21 -18.06 1.06 9.89
N GLU A 22 -18.53 0.59 11.05
CA GLU A 22 -18.33 1.24 12.33
C GLU A 22 -16.90 1.06 12.88
N ALA A 23 -16.16 0.07 12.37
CA ALA A 23 -14.78 -0.17 12.74
C ALA A 23 -13.88 1.02 12.37
N TYR A 24 -12.85 1.27 13.17
CA TYR A 24 -11.88 2.35 12.94
C TYR A 24 -11.09 2.18 11.64
N THR A 25 -10.92 0.94 11.17
CA THR A 25 -10.21 0.59 9.92
C THR A 25 -11.08 -0.31 9.06
N LEU A 26 -10.73 -0.43 7.78
CA LEU A 26 -11.45 -1.27 6.82
C LEU A 26 -11.04 -2.75 6.86
N ASN A 27 -10.23 -3.19 7.83
CA ASN A 27 -9.75 -4.57 7.85
C ASN A 27 -10.88 -5.60 7.87
N GLU A 28 -11.88 -5.44 8.75
CA GLU A 28 -13.04 -6.33 8.83
C GLU A 28 -13.83 -6.37 7.50
N PHE A 29 -14.03 -5.21 6.87
CA PHE A 29 -14.65 -5.14 5.55
C PHE A 29 -13.84 -5.87 4.47
N ILE A 30 -12.51 -5.72 4.49
CA ILE A 30 -11.60 -6.36 3.54
C ILE A 30 -11.63 -7.88 3.68
N GLU A 31 -11.72 -8.37 4.91
CA GLU A 31 -11.78 -9.81 5.24
C GLU A 31 -13.06 -10.51 4.73
N LEU A 32 -14.13 -9.77 4.45
CA LEU A 32 -15.33 -10.33 3.79
C LEU A 32 -15.06 -10.85 2.37
N GLY A 33 -13.91 -10.52 1.81
CA GLY A 33 -13.47 -11.00 0.51
C GLY A 33 -14.05 -10.26 -0.69
N LYS A 34 -13.47 -10.52 -1.84
CA LYS A 34 -13.73 -9.78 -3.08
C LYS A 34 -15.19 -9.80 -3.55
N PRO A 35 -15.96 -10.89 -3.41
CA PRO A 35 -17.37 -10.88 -3.81
C PRO A 35 -18.17 -9.82 -3.07
N VAL A 36 -18.02 -9.71 -1.76
CA VAL A 36 -18.75 -8.76 -0.93
C VAL A 36 -18.24 -7.33 -1.16
N THR A 37 -16.93 -7.13 -1.13
CA THR A 37 -16.34 -5.79 -1.30
C THR A 37 -16.63 -5.20 -2.68
N ASN A 38 -16.67 -6.02 -3.73
CA ASN A 38 -17.09 -5.58 -5.06
C ASN A 38 -18.59 -5.26 -5.12
N ALA A 39 -19.43 -6.05 -4.46
CA ALA A 39 -20.86 -5.77 -4.42
C ALA A 39 -21.14 -4.43 -3.74
N VAL A 40 -20.50 -4.15 -2.60
CA VAL A 40 -20.57 -2.85 -1.92
C VAL A 40 -20.09 -1.72 -2.84
N ARG A 41 -18.95 -1.89 -3.52
CA ARG A 41 -18.44 -0.89 -4.45
C ARG A 41 -19.42 -0.59 -5.59
N LEU A 42 -19.99 -1.62 -6.22
CA LEU A 42 -20.96 -1.46 -7.29
C LEU A 42 -22.22 -0.76 -6.77
N ARG A 43 -22.68 -1.14 -5.59
CA ARG A 43 -23.84 -0.50 -4.96
C ARG A 43 -23.61 0.98 -4.68
N ILE A 44 -22.42 1.34 -4.18
CA ILE A 44 -22.04 2.75 -4.00
C ILE A 44 -22.08 3.50 -5.34
N GLN A 45 -21.55 2.91 -6.41
CA GLN A 45 -21.58 3.53 -7.73
C GLN A 45 -23.00 3.76 -8.23
N GLU A 46 -23.93 2.82 -8.01
CA GLU A 46 -25.35 2.99 -8.33
C GLU A 46 -26.00 4.11 -7.50
N LEU A 47 -25.73 4.11 -6.19
CA LEU A 47 -26.28 5.11 -5.26
C LEU A 47 -25.83 6.54 -5.58
N LEU A 48 -24.64 6.70 -6.14
CA LEU A 48 -24.07 8.00 -6.52
C LEU A 48 -24.50 8.48 -7.92
N GLN A 49 -25.29 7.70 -8.65
CA GLN A 49 -25.81 8.14 -9.96
C GLN A 49 -26.95 9.15 -9.78
N GLU A 50 -27.00 10.10 -10.70
CA GLU A 50 -28.10 11.06 -10.77
C GLU A 50 -29.46 10.35 -10.87
N GLY A 51 -30.40 10.74 -10.02
CA GLY A 51 -31.75 10.17 -9.96
C GLY A 51 -31.84 8.85 -9.18
N SER A 52 -30.77 8.37 -8.56
CA SER A 52 -30.83 7.23 -7.64
C SER A 52 -31.73 7.49 -6.44
N ILE A 53 -31.98 6.45 -5.63
CA ILE A 53 -32.77 6.58 -4.39
C ILE A 53 -32.04 7.48 -3.39
N LEU A 54 -30.69 7.36 -3.27
CA LEU A 54 -29.90 8.21 -2.39
C LEU A 54 -29.88 9.66 -2.87
N TYR A 55 -29.81 9.90 -4.18
CA TYR A 55 -29.82 11.25 -4.75
C TYR A 55 -31.10 12.05 -4.40
N LYS A 56 -32.19 11.37 -4.09
CA LYS A 56 -33.46 11.95 -3.69
C LYS A 56 -33.64 12.12 -2.18
N ASP A 57 -32.72 11.58 -1.40
CA ASP A 57 -32.68 11.64 0.06
C ASP A 57 -31.70 12.70 0.53
N GLU A 58 -32.13 13.97 0.43
CA GLU A 58 -31.31 15.14 0.79
C GLU A 58 -30.77 15.05 2.22
N LYS A 59 -31.58 14.53 3.16
CA LYS A 59 -31.14 14.40 4.55
C LYS A 59 -30.02 13.40 4.71
N THR A 60 -30.11 12.24 4.08
CA THR A 60 -29.02 11.24 4.14
C THR A 60 -27.76 11.78 3.45
N ILE A 61 -27.90 12.56 2.37
CA ILE A 61 -26.73 13.20 1.75
C ILE A 61 -26.06 14.18 2.71
N GLU A 62 -26.81 15.05 3.38
CA GLU A 62 -26.26 15.98 4.38
C GLU A 62 -25.54 15.25 5.53
N ASP A 63 -26.09 14.13 5.99
CA ASP A 63 -25.57 13.39 7.14
C ASP A 63 -24.38 12.46 6.77
N ALA A 64 -24.30 11.97 5.53
CA ALA A 64 -23.35 10.96 5.09
C ALA A 64 -22.14 11.50 4.29
N PHE A 65 -22.25 12.71 3.72
CA PHE A 65 -21.23 13.26 2.83
C PHE A 65 -20.62 14.54 3.40
N TYR A 66 -19.31 14.63 3.31
CA TYR A 66 -18.53 15.76 3.78
C TYR A 66 -17.61 16.25 2.66
N ASP A 67 -17.40 17.54 2.57
CA ASP A 67 -16.38 18.08 1.70
C ASP A 67 -15.00 17.61 2.13
N VAL A 68 -14.13 17.34 1.16
CA VAL A 68 -12.80 16.75 1.41
C VAL A 68 -11.90 17.65 2.27
N ASP A 69 -12.12 18.96 2.25
CA ASP A 69 -11.41 19.94 3.07
C ASP A 69 -11.89 20.02 4.53
N GLN A 70 -13.06 19.43 4.82
CA GLN A 70 -13.64 19.36 6.17
C GLN A 70 -13.22 18.09 6.92
N VAL A 71 -12.54 17.16 6.25
CA VAL A 71 -12.18 15.87 6.83
C VAL A 71 -10.67 15.71 6.94
N LYS A 72 -10.22 14.97 7.93
CA LYS A 72 -8.84 14.55 8.07
C LYS A 72 -8.69 13.09 7.64
N MET A 73 -7.90 12.85 6.61
CA MET A 73 -7.59 11.49 6.19
C MET A 73 -6.75 10.77 7.24
N ILE A 74 -7.12 9.53 7.55
CA ILE A 74 -6.39 8.65 8.46
C ILE A 74 -5.96 7.40 7.71
N MET A 75 -5.09 6.59 8.33
CA MET A 75 -4.71 5.30 7.78
C MET A 75 -5.96 4.41 7.68
N PRO A 76 -6.40 4.02 6.47
CA PRO A 76 -7.67 3.31 6.31
C PRO A 76 -7.60 1.85 6.75
N ILE A 77 -6.40 1.31 6.92
CA ILE A 77 -6.15 -0.09 7.28
C ILE A 77 -5.07 -0.19 8.35
N HIS A 78 -5.16 -1.19 9.18
CA HIS A 78 -4.04 -1.66 9.97
C HIS A 78 -3.17 -2.56 9.09
N ILE A 79 -1.87 -2.25 8.99
CA ILE A 79 -0.90 -2.97 8.15
C ILE A 79 -0.02 -3.83 9.03
N PRO A 80 -0.30 -5.14 9.19
CA PRO A 80 0.53 -6.02 10.02
C PRO A 80 1.85 -6.40 9.35
N ASN A 81 1.83 -6.55 8.01
CA ASN A 81 2.96 -7.00 7.22
C ASN A 81 3.10 -6.18 5.94
N TYR A 82 4.33 -6.01 5.50
CA TYR A 82 4.69 -5.35 4.26
C TYR A 82 5.78 -6.16 3.56
N THR A 83 5.55 -6.50 2.30
CA THR A 83 6.56 -7.13 1.44
C THR A 83 6.76 -6.25 0.22
N ASP A 84 8.01 -5.88 -0.02
CA ASP A 84 8.40 -5.07 -1.15
C ASP A 84 8.99 -5.94 -2.25
N PHE A 85 8.52 -5.73 -3.50
CA PHE A 85 8.96 -6.48 -4.66
C PHE A 85 9.69 -5.58 -5.65
N TYR A 86 10.82 -6.03 -6.09
CA TYR A 86 11.72 -5.39 -7.04
C TYR A 86 11.36 -5.76 -8.49
N SER A 87 10.14 -5.42 -8.92
CA SER A 87 9.51 -6.01 -10.12
C SER A 87 9.68 -5.20 -11.40
N SER A 88 9.98 -3.88 -11.33
CA SER A 88 10.19 -3.06 -12.52
C SER A 88 11.60 -3.25 -13.07
N ILE A 89 11.72 -3.66 -14.34
CA ILE A 89 13.02 -3.85 -14.98
C ILE A 89 13.77 -2.52 -15.16
N GLU A 90 13.07 -1.43 -15.38
CA GLU A 90 13.63 -0.10 -15.50
C GLU A 90 14.22 0.36 -14.17
N HIS A 91 13.43 0.25 -13.10
CA HIS A 91 13.87 0.59 -11.76
C HIS A 91 15.04 -0.30 -11.32
N ALA A 92 14.91 -1.62 -11.44
CA ALA A 92 15.95 -2.57 -11.08
C ALA A 92 17.28 -2.34 -11.85
N THR A 93 17.17 -1.97 -13.12
CA THR A 93 18.34 -1.65 -13.94
C THR A 93 18.99 -0.33 -13.51
N ASN A 94 18.18 0.70 -13.25
CA ASN A 94 18.68 2.01 -12.86
C ASN A 94 19.38 1.97 -11.48
N VAL A 95 18.74 1.36 -10.49
CA VAL A 95 19.33 1.16 -9.17
C VAL A 95 20.54 0.24 -9.26
N GLY A 96 20.46 -0.83 -10.05
CA GLY A 96 21.59 -1.73 -10.27
C GLY A 96 22.83 -1.04 -10.82
N LYS A 97 22.68 -0.08 -11.73
CA LYS A 97 23.79 0.73 -12.27
C LYS A 97 24.45 1.65 -11.25
N MET A 98 23.74 2.01 -10.18
CA MET A 98 24.32 2.82 -9.10
C MET A 98 25.30 2.04 -8.23
N PHE A 99 25.12 0.73 -8.14
CA PHE A 99 25.87 -0.13 -7.22
C PHE A 99 26.76 -1.18 -7.92
N ARG A 100 26.58 -1.40 -9.22
CA ARG A 100 27.25 -2.46 -10.00
C ARG A 100 27.71 -1.94 -11.36
N ASP A 101 28.54 -2.73 -12.04
CA ASP A 101 28.87 -2.50 -13.44
C ASP A 101 27.58 -2.44 -14.28
N PRO A 102 27.38 -1.40 -15.11
CA PRO A 102 26.22 -1.26 -15.97
C PRO A 102 25.90 -2.48 -16.85
N ALA A 103 26.93 -3.23 -17.28
CA ALA A 103 26.76 -4.46 -18.04
C ALA A 103 26.13 -5.60 -17.23
N ASN A 104 26.25 -5.53 -15.90
CA ASN A 104 25.73 -6.51 -14.94
C ASN A 104 24.76 -5.88 -13.93
N ALA A 105 24.01 -4.88 -14.36
CA ALA A 105 23.07 -4.15 -13.50
C ALA A 105 22.01 -5.07 -12.88
N LEU A 106 21.50 -6.04 -13.65
CA LEU A 106 20.58 -7.07 -13.18
C LEU A 106 21.30 -8.35 -12.82
N LEU A 107 21.00 -8.91 -11.65
CA LEU A 107 21.49 -10.24 -11.28
C LEU A 107 20.80 -11.32 -12.14
N PRO A 108 21.47 -12.47 -12.41
CA PRO A 108 20.94 -13.51 -13.29
C PRO A 108 19.56 -14.05 -12.87
N ASN A 109 19.27 -14.12 -11.58
CA ASN A 109 18.02 -14.62 -11.03
C ASN A 109 16.84 -13.63 -11.14
N TRP A 110 17.11 -12.35 -11.39
CA TRP A 110 16.06 -11.32 -11.40
C TRP A 110 14.93 -11.63 -12.39
N LYS A 111 15.24 -12.20 -13.56
CA LYS A 111 14.25 -12.56 -14.58
C LYS A 111 13.52 -13.89 -14.31
N HIS A 112 13.87 -14.61 -13.25
CA HIS A 112 13.40 -15.97 -13.00
C HIS A 112 12.63 -16.13 -11.71
N LEU A 113 12.67 -15.15 -10.81
CA LEU A 113 11.93 -15.17 -9.56
C LEU A 113 11.48 -13.75 -9.19
N PRO A 114 10.38 -13.61 -8.43
CA PRO A 114 9.94 -12.31 -7.89
C PRO A 114 10.89 -11.92 -6.74
N VAL A 115 11.91 -11.12 -7.06
CA VAL A 115 12.83 -10.59 -6.05
C VAL A 115 12.09 -9.63 -5.14
N GLY A 116 12.17 -9.85 -3.85
CA GLY A 116 11.51 -9.02 -2.85
C GLY A 116 12.07 -9.26 -1.45
N TYR A 117 11.64 -8.47 -0.49
CA TYR A 117 12.00 -8.60 0.90
C TYR A 117 10.84 -8.27 1.83
N HIS A 118 10.89 -8.80 3.05
CA HIS A 118 9.94 -8.42 4.09
C HIS A 118 10.35 -7.09 4.69
N GLY A 119 9.54 -6.06 4.44
CA GLY A 119 9.81 -4.69 4.86
C GLY A 119 9.20 -4.33 6.20
N ARG A 120 9.44 -3.09 6.62
CA ARG A 120 8.92 -2.54 7.86
C ARG A 120 7.59 -1.81 7.62
N ALA A 121 6.49 -2.34 8.17
CA ALA A 121 5.16 -1.72 8.06
C ALA A 121 4.99 -0.48 8.95
N SER A 122 5.74 -0.36 10.05
CA SER A 122 5.52 0.67 11.08
C SER A 122 5.81 2.10 10.65
N SER A 123 6.48 2.31 9.52
CA SER A 123 6.77 3.65 8.96
C SER A 123 5.91 4.02 7.76
N ILE A 124 4.88 3.24 7.46
CA ILE A 124 3.90 3.57 6.43
C ILE A 124 2.92 4.58 7.00
N VAL A 125 2.79 5.73 6.35
CA VAL A 125 1.95 6.85 6.78
C VAL A 125 1.08 7.36 5.63
N VAL A 126 0.00 8.07 5.95
CA VAL A 126 -0.89 8.65 4.93
C VAL A 126 -0.24 9.85 4.23
N SER A 127 -0.71 10.14 3.02
CA SER A 127 -0.34 11.34 2.27
C SER A 127 -0.56 12.61 3.09
N GLY A 128 0.34 13.59 2.93
CA GLY A 128 0.33 14.84 3.69
C GLY A 128 1.04 14.77 5.04
N THR A 129 1.57 13.61 5.43
CA THR A 129 2.44 13.49 6.60
C THR A 129 3.85 13.95 6.25
N ASP A 130 4.41 14.85 7.07
CA ASP A 130 5.77 15.32 6.91
C ASP A 130 6.78 14.18 7.13
N ILE A 131 7.73 14.06 6.21
CA ILE A 131 8.78 13.05 6.29
C ILE A 131 10.06 13.68 6.83
N ASN A 132 10.54 13.14 7.93
CA ASN A 132 11.83 13.54 8.50
C ASN A 132 12.96 12.95 7.67
N ARG A 133 13.94 13.80 7.31
CA ARG A 133 15.17 13.34 6.67
C ARG A 133 15.89 12.35 7.57
N PRO A 134 16.15 11.09 7.14
CA PRO A 134 16.78 10.09 7.97
C PRO A 134 18.24 10.40 8.24
N LYS A 135 18.75 9.89 9.36
CA LYS A 135 20.16 9.91 9.73
C LYS A 135 20.68 8.48 9.77
N GLY A 136 21.87 8.30 9.26
CA GLY A 136 22.53 7.01 9.21
C GLY A 136 24.02 7.14 8.91
N GLN A 137 24.69 6.03 8.70
CA GLN A 137 26.07 6.02 8.28
C GLN A 137 26.18 6.15 6.76
N THR A 138 27.10 7.01 6.35
CA THR A 138 27.54 7.09 4.95
C THR A 138 29.04 6.93 4.90
N LYS A 139 29.58 6.31 3.84
CA LYS A 139 31.02 6.19 3.65
C LYS A 139 31.40 6.71 2.27
N PRO A 140 31.91 7.96 2.18
CA PRO A 140 32.52 8.47 0.95
C PRO A 140 33.64 7.57 0.44
N ALA A 141 33.81 7.50 -0.89
CA ALA A 141 34.77 6.58 -1.51
C ALA A 141 36.26 6.85 -1.08
N ASP A 142 36.55 8.10 -0.76
CA ASP A 142 37.85 8.59 -0.32
C ASP A 142 38.05 8.58 1.22
N ALA A 143 37.05 8.15 1.98
CA ALA A 143 37.08 8.12 3.43
C ALA A 143 37.50 6.73 3.97
N ASP A 144 38.37 6.70 4.98
CA ASP A 144 38.76 5.47 5.67
C ASP A 144 37.65 4.92 6.57
N LYS A 145 36.81 5.81 7.12
CA LYS A 145 35.77 5.48 8.08
C LYS A 145 34.41 6.09 7.66
N PRO A 146 33.29 5.43 8.00
CA PRO A 146 31.99 6.02 7.81
C PRO A 146 31.78 7.23 8.74
N VAL A 147 30.86 8.09 8.35
CA VAL A 147 30.38 9.22 9.15
C VAL A 147 28.90 9.07 9.39
N PHE A 148 28.42 9.43 10.57
CA PHE A 148 26.99 9.45 10.90
C PHE A 148 26.43 10.86 10.73
N GLY A 149 25.29 10.95 10.04
CA GLY A 149 24.62 12.22 9.81
C GLY A 149 23.36 12.11 8.97
N PRO A 150 22.73 13.25 8.63
CA PRO A 150 21.55 13.25 7.77
C PRO A 150 21.93 12.83 6.34
N SER A 151 21.02 12.07 5.71
CA SER A 151 21.15 11.72 4.29
C SER A 151 21.27 12.96 3.42
N LYS A 152 22.15 12.90 2.44
CA LYS A 152 22.36 13.92 1.41
C LYS A 152 21.74 13.53 0.06
N GLN A 153 21.30 12.29 -0.07
CA GLN A 153 20.75 11.69 -1.29
C GLN A 153 19.39 11.04 -1.01
N LEU A 154 18.46 11.84 -0.52
CA LEU A 154 17.07 11.38 -0.35
C LEU A 154 16.40 11.37 -1.72
N ASP A 155 15.85 10.22 -2.07
CA ASP A 155 15.18 9.92 -3.33
C ASP A 155 13.76 9.41 -3.06
N PHE A 156 12.88 9.51 -4.05
CA PHE A 156 11.54 8.92 -3.97
C PHE A 156 11.42 7.74 -4.95
N GLU A 157 10.62 6.76 -4.58
CA GLU A 157 10.24 5.65 -5.46
C GLU A 157 8.74 5.67 -5.66
N LEU A 158 8.30 5.89 -6.91
CA LEU A 158 6.88 5.83 -7.25
C LEU A 158 6.47 4.39 -7.49
N GLU A 159 5.60 3.90 -6.63
CA GLU A 159 5.19 2.50 -6.59
C GLU A 159 3.68 2.34 -6.62
N MET A 160 3.24 1.11 -6.88
CA MET A 160 1.89 0.64 -6.68
C MET A 160 1.89 -0.40 -5.57
N ALA A 161 1.17 -0.13 -4.49
CA ALA A 161 0.97 -1.11 -3.43
C ALA A 161 -0.37 -1.82 -3.57
N PHE A 162 -0.36 -3.14 -3.37
CA PHE A 162 -1.55 -3.98 -3.35
C PHE A 162 -1.97 -4.26 -1.91
N ILE A 163 -3.26 -4.15 -1.64
CA ILE A 163 -3.84 -4.55 -0.36
C ILE A 163 -4.46 -5.93 -0.55
N ILE A 164 -3.99 -6.89 0.24
CA ILE A 164 -4.42 -8.29 0.18
C ILE A 164 -5.58 -8.51 1.13
N ASN A 165 -6.61 -9.22 0.67
CA ASN A 165 -7.87 -9.42 1.39
C ASN A 165 -7.99 -10.78 2.10
N GLN A 166 -6.98 -11.63 2.01
CA GLN A 166 -7.02 -12.97 2.61
C GLN A 166 -5.66 -13.41 3.11
N ASN A 167 -5.67 -14.22 4.14
CA ASN A 167 -4.51 -14.95 4.61
C ASN A 167 -4.46 -16.33 3.93
N THR A 168 -3.27 -16.91 3.85
CA THR A 168 -3.06 -18.31 3.51
C THR A 168 -2.56 -19.06 4.74
N GLU A 169 -2.90 -20.32 4.85
CA GLU A 169 -2.31 -21.17 5.89
C GLU A 169 -0.82 -21.41 5.62
N MET A 170 -0.08 -21.74 6.68
CA MET A 170 1.35 -21.99 6.55
C MET A 170 1.61 -23.17 5.58
N GLY A 171 2.39 -22.89 4.53
CA GLY A 171 2.70 -23.86 3.48
C GLY A 171 1.73 -23.87 2.30
N GLU A 172 0.64 -23.13 2.38
CA GLU A 172 -0.25 -22.93 1.24
C GLU A 172 0.24 -21.82 0.31
N SER A 173 -0.10 -21.95 -0.96
CA SER A 173 0.17 -20.94 -1.98
C SER A 173 -1.07 -20.70 -2.83
N ILE A 174 -1.18 -19.48 -3.35
CA ILE A 174 -2.22 -19.10 -4.29
C ILE A 174 -1.64 -19.19 -5.71
N SER A 175 -2.38 -19.77 -6.64
CA SER A 175 -1.97 -19.77 -8.04
C SER A 175 -2.06 -18.35 -8.63
N THR A 176 -1.27 -18.07 -9.67
CA THR A 176 -1.33 -16.78 -10.39
C THR A 176 -2.72 -16.50 -10.96
N LYS A 177 -3.49 -17.54 -11.31
CA LYS A 177 -4.87 -17.41 -11.79
C LYS A 177 -5.83 -16.94 -10.69
N GLU A 178 -5.58 -17.33 -9.46
CA GLU A 178 -6.41 -17.00 -8.29
C GLU A 178 -5.94 -15.72 -7.59
N ALA A 179 -4.71 -15.28 -7.83
CA ALA A 179 -4.10 -14.13 -7.16
C ALA A 179 -4.92 -12.84 -7.29
N GLU A 180 -5.61 -12.64 -8.41
CA GLU A 180 -6.49 -11.47 -8.60
C GLU A 180 -7.62 -11.42 -7.56
N ASN A 181 -8.13 -12.56 -7.12
CA ASN A 181 -9.19 -12.62 -6.10
C ASN A 181 -8.68 -12.27 -4.70
N ALA A 182 -7.38 -12.42 -4.46
CA ALA A 182 -6.74 -12.05 -3.20
C ALA A 182 -6.41 -10.55 -3.10
N ILE A 183 -6.63 -9.76 -4.15
CA ILE A 183 -6.37 -8.32 -4.17
C ILE A 183 -7.66 -7.57 -3.86
N PHE A 184 -7.69 -6.86 -2.73
CA PHE A 184 -8.77 -5.94 -2.39
C PHE A 184 -8.69 -4.67 -3.25
N GLY A 185 -7.51 -4.07 -3.33
CA GLY A 185 -7.31 -2.83 -4.06
C GLY A 185 -5.86 -2.46 -4.22
N MET A 186 -5.64 -1.30 -4.83
CA MET A 186 -4.32 -0.76 -5.13
C MET A 186 -4.27 0.71 -4.72
N VAL A 187 -3.10 1.13 -4.25
CA VAL A 187 -2.82 2.53 -3.92
C VAL A 187 -1.51 2.96 -4.54
N VAL A 188 -1.39 4.25 -4.82
CA VAL A 188 -0.09 4.87 -5.13
C VAL A 188 0.70 4.93 -3.83
N PHE A 189 1.96 4.54 -3.91
CA PHE A 189 2.86 4.46 -2.78
C PHE A 189 4.17 5.18 -3.11
N ASN A 190 4.82 5.76 -2.11
CA ASN A 190 6.13 6.34 -2.26
C ASN A 190 7.07 5.72 -1.23
N ASP A 191 8.07 4.97 -1.69
CA ASP A 191 9.14 4.46 -0.82
C ASP A 191 10.30 5.45 -0.80
N TRP A 192 10.32 6.31 0.22
CA TRP A 192 11.40 7.25 0.43
C TRP A 192 12.73 6.56 0.72
N SER A 193 13.71 6.73 -0.15
CA SER A 193 14.99 6.04 -0.11
C SER A 193 16.16 6.98 0.12
N ALA A 194 16.97 6.71 1.14
CA ALA A 194 18.20 7.42 1.43
C ALA A 194 19.38 6.71 0.75
N ARG A 195 19.67 7.04 -0.50
CA ARG A 195 20.61 6.29 -1.36
C ARG A 195 22.04 6.21 -0.81
N ASP A 196 22.51 7.27 -0.21
CA ASP A 196 23.84 7.33 0.39
C ASP A 196 23.97 6.47 1.66
N ILE A 197 22.92 6.42 2.48
CA ILE A 197 22.86 5.52 3.63
C ILE A 197 22.69 4.08 3.15
N GLN A 198 21.75 3.84 2.22
CA GLN A 198 21.49 2.54 1.63
C GLN A 198 22.77 1.90 1.06
N SER A 199 23.57 2.64 0.31
CA SER A 199 24.79 2.12 -0.32
C SER A 199 25.82 1.57 0.67
N TRP A 200 25.78 2.03 1.91
CA TRP A 200 26.68 1.59 2.97
C TRP A 200 26.05 0.58 3.93
N GLU A 201 24.85 0.87 4.42
CA GLU A 201 24.24 0.10 5.52
C GLU A 201 23.53 -1.18 5.05
N PHE A 202 23.12 -1.30 3.76
CA PHE A 202 22.35 -2.46 3.33
C PHE A 202 23.17 -3.76 3.19
N VAL A 203 24.50 -3.67 3.15
CA VAL A 203 25.39 -4.83 2.97
C VAL A 203 25.78 -5.41 4.33
N PRO A 204 25.72 -6.74 4.53
CA PRO A 204 25.36 -7.81 3.57
C PRO A 204 23.90 -8.26 3.65
N LEU A 205 23.10 -7.81 4.63
CA LEU A 205 21.79 -8.41 4.98
C LEU A 205 20.59 -7.71 4.35
N GLY A 206 20.80 -6.60 3.67
CA GLY A 206 19.74 -5.81 3.08
C GLY A 206 19.21 -4.71 3.99
N PRO A 207 18.21 -3.93 3.53
CA PRO A 207 17.61 -2.84 4.30
C PRO A 207 16.72 -3.36 5.43
N PHE A 208 16.51 -2.49 6.42
CA PHE A 208 15.57 -2.69 7.50
C PHE A 208 14.35 -1.80 7.33
#